data_8a06dd7f93e322b6624f08a12da62a1b
#
_entry.id   8a06dd7f93e322b6624f08a12da62a1b
#
_cell.length_a   1.000
_cell.length_b   1.000
_cell.length_c   1.000
_cell.angle_alpha   90.00
_cell.angle_beta   90.00
_cell.angle_gamma   90.00
#
_symmetry.space_group_name_H-M   'P 1'
#
loop_
_entity.id
_entity.type
_entity.pdbx_description
1 polymer ?
#
loop_
_entity_poly.entity_id
_entity_poly.type
_entity_poly.pdbx_seq_one_letter_code
_entity_poly.pdbx_strand_id
1 'polypeptide(L)'
;MKKIVVLGGAEFQLPLIIAAKSLGYYVIIIDFRKDVVGKQYGDVYYQADATDYAVVLDICNQENIDGIVSNSEYTVSVANRVATELSLNGNSVECIEKLQSKALFRKVQSDINVFSPKSIEVSTLQQCLTQSQNLRYPIIIKPSESSGTRGTTKVVLFDELLISKCFHECQSFSRNNLVTIEEYIEMPSLTTVEGDVFIYNGHILWNGLYNTTRSFHAPMIPMTYSAPLVIGQEKETIIKETISKIFASAEVRFGQFNIEGYFTSSGDFFLIEINARQGGNGLSFFLEKFTTIDYNKLLVSTAVDDKTYWNVICNMSLPKKYVLQHSAYSYKDGILTGIKISDQIRPYVTRINKVLEVGDPVIGCKDASNLVAIINVEFNDIETYLSYYRCLDRHITVLVD
;
A
#
# COMPACT_ATOMS: atom_id res chain seq x y z
N MET A 1 9.48 -11.62 -28.93
CA MET A 1 9.33 -10.44 -28.06
C MET A 1 8.19 -10.73 -27.09
N LYS A 2 8.40 -10.61 -25.79
CA LYS A 2 7.38 -10.87 -24.78
C LYS A 2 6.29 -9.80 -24.86
N LYS A 3 5.02 -10.22 -24.70
CA LYS A 3 3.86 -9.35 -24.70
C LYS A 3 3.27 -9.24 -23.29
N ILE A 4 3.07 -8.04 -22.80
CA ILE A 4 2.53 -7.79 -21.47
C ILE A 4 1.35 -6.83 -21.51
N VAL A 5 0.30 -7.14 -20.76
CA VAL A 5 -0.82 -6.24 -20.52
C VAL A 5 -0.61 -5.49 -19.20
N VAL A 6 -0.79 -4.18 -19.24
CA VAL A 6 -0.85 -3.31 -18.05
C VAL A 6 -2.29 -2.80 -17.92
N LEU A 7 -2.95 -3.08 -16.81
CA LEU A 7 -4.30 -2.60 -16.51
C LEU A 7 -4.25 -1.19 -15.94
N GLY A 8 -4.76 -0.24 -16.72
CA GLY A 8 -4.70 1.20 -16.47
C GLY A 8 -3.53 1.89 -17.17
N GLY A 9 -3.73 3.17 -17.51
CA GLY A 9 -2.76 4.00 -18.23
C GLY A 9 -2.50 5.38 -17.60
N ALA A 10 -2.93 5.61 -16.34
CA ALA A 10 -2.71 6.88 -15.64
C ALA A 10 -1.27 7.02 -15.11
N GLU A 11 -0.99 8.15 -14.44
CA GLU A 11 0.30 8.45 -13.82
C GLU A 11 0.79 7.33 -12.90
N PHE A 12 -0.11 6.67 -12.16
CA PHE A 12 0.24 5.58 -11.26
C PHE A 12 0.69 4.30 -11.98
N GLN A 13 0.22 4.05 -13.20
CA GLN A 13 0.62 2.90 -14.02
C GLN A 13 1.83 3.20 -14.91
N LEU A 14 2.13 4.48 -15.13
CA LEU A 14 3.21 4.90 -16.02
C LEU A 14 4.58 4.25 -15.66
N PRO A 15 4.99 4.12 -14.39
CA PRO A 15 6.23 3.43 -14.04
C PRO A 15 6.29 1.96 -14.51
N LEU A 16 5.17 1.22 -14.44
CA LEU A 16 5.09 -0.17 -14.95
C LEU A 16 5.23 -0.21 -16.47
N ILE A 17 4.55 0.70 -17.16
CA ILE A 17 4.59 0.80 -18.63
C ILE A 17 6.03 1.11 -19.10
N ILE A 18 6.68 2.09 -18.47
CA ILE A 18 8.07 2.47 -18.78
C ILE A 18 9.03 1.32 -18.47
N ALA A 19 8.86 0.63 -17.35
CA ALA A 19 9.67 -0.53 -16.99
C ALA A 19 9.57 -1.64 -18.04
N ALA A 20 8.36 -2.00 -18.45
CA ALA A 20 8.12 -3.02 -19.47
C ALA A 20 8.75 -2.62 -20.82
N LYS A 21 8.60 -1.36 -21.25
CA LYS A 21 9.25 -0.82 -22.47
C LYS A 21 10.77 -0.86 -22.37
N SER A 22 11.34 -0.52 -21.21
CA SER A 22 12.80 -0.53 -21.01
C SER A 22 13.43 -1.93 -21.09
N LEU A 23 12.62 -2.97 -20.84
CA LEU A 23 12.99 -4.38 -20.98
C LEU A 23 12.75 -4.91 -22.41
N GLY A 24 12.27 -4.08 -23.32
CA GLY A 24 12.01 -4.44 -24.71
C GLY A 24 10.73 -5.27 -24.92
N TYR A 25 9.77 -5.22 -23.99
CA TYR A 25 8.50 -5.92 -24.14
C TYR A 25 7.53 -5.14 -25.02
N TYR A 26 6.60 -5.86 -25.66
CA TYR A 26 5.45 -5.30 -26.36
C TYR A 26 4.35 -5.03 -25.30
N VAL A 27 4.01 -3.75 -25.13
CA VAL A 27 3.15 -3.29 -24.04
C VAL A 27 1.76 -2.95 -24.56
N ILE A 28 0.78 -3.64 -24.01
CA ILE A 28 -0.65 -3.46 -24.28
C ILE A 28 -1.25 -2.79 -23.05
N ILE A 29 -1.98 -1.69 -23.24
CA ILE A 29 -2.63 -0.93 -22.17
C ILE A 29 -4.13 -1.03 -22.32
N ILE A 30 -4.83 -1.33 -21.24
CA ILE A 30 -6.31 -1.34 -21.18
C ILE A 30 -6.76 -0.31 -20.16
N ASP A 31 -7.48 0.73 -20.58
CA ASP A 31 -8.02 1.78 -19.71
C ASP A 31 -9.32 2.33 -20.32
N PHE A 32 -10.34 2.62 -19.49
CA PHE A 32 -11.64 3.11 -19.97
C PHE A 32 -11.59 4.56 -20.51
N ARG A 33 -10.64 5.35 -20.07
CA ARG A 33 -10.47 6.74 -20.48
C ARG A 33 -9.90 6.82 -21.88
N LYS A 34 -10.34 7.80 -22.66
CA LYS A 34 -9.85 8.02 -24.04
C LYS A 34 -8.41 8.48 -24.08
N ASP A 35 -8.07 9.38 -23.17
CA ASP A 35 -6.76 10.03 -23.11
C ASP A 35 -6.15 9.84 -21.72
N VAL A 36 -5.03 9.14 -21.68
CA VAL A 36 -4.21 8.88 -20.46
C VAL A 36 -2.74 8.99 -20.81
N VAL A 37 -1.93 9.39 -19.85
CA VAL A 37 -0.49 9.63 -20.06
C VAL A 37 0.26 8.39 -20.55
N GLY A 38 -0.12 7.21 -20.11
CA GLY A 38 0.50 5.94 -20.50
C GLY A 38 0.31 5.57 -21.96
N LYS A 39 -0.76 6.04 -22.60
CA LYS A 39 -1.12 5.70 -23.98
C LYS A 39 0.01 5.94 -24.99
N GLN A 40 0.77 7.01 -24.83
CA GLN A 40 1.89 7.36 -25.72
C GLN A 40 3.13 6.45 -25.57
N TYR A 41 3.18 5.63 -24.49
CA TYR A 41 4.30 4.74 -24.23
C TYR A 41 4.01 3.28 -24.53
N GLY A 42 2.71 2.89 -24.65
CA GLY A 42 2.32 1.55 -25.07
C GLY A 42 2.45 1.32 -26.55
N ASP A 43 2.55 0.05 -26.98
CA ASP A 43 2.52 -0.32 -28.39
C ASP A 43 1.07 -0.40 -28.91
N VAL A 44 0.14 -0.83 -28.03
CA VAL A 44 -1.30 -0.89 -28.31
C VAL A 44 -2.07 -0.35 -27.12
N TYR A 45 -3.15 0.34 -27.41
CA TYR A 45 -4.08 0.89 -26.42
C TYR A 45 -5.51 0.46 -26.73
N TYR A 46 -6.12 -0.23 -25.78
CA TYR A 46 -7.54 -0.57 -25.80
C TYR A 46 -8.31 0.35 -24.87
N GLN A 47 -9.26 1.11 -25.43
CA GLN A 47 -10.18 1.89 -24.62
C GLN A 47 -11.30 0.96 -24.14
N ALA A 48 -11.11 0.35 -22.98
CA ALA A 48 -12.05 -0.60 -22.38
C ALA A 48 -12.00 -0.54 -20.85
N ASP A 49 -13.05 -1.03 -20.20
CA ASP A 49 -13.08 -1.10 -18.74
C ASP A 49 -12.14 -2.21 -18.23
N ALA A 50 -11.04 -1.81 -17.60
CA ALA A 50 -10.06 -2.72 -17.03
C ALA A 50 -10.57 -3.50 -15.80
N THR A 51 -11.78 -3.18 -15.30
CA THR A 51 -12.45 -3.93 -14.22
C THR A 51 -13.39 -5.01 -14.76
N ASP A 52 -13.72 -4.98 -16.07
CA ASP A 52 -14.51 -6.01 -16.73
C ASP A 52 -13.62 -7.20 -17.12
N TYR A 53 -13.72 -8.26 -16.32
CA TYR A 53 -12.96 -9.49 -16.54
C TYR A 53 -13.14 -10.08 -17.94
N ALA A 54 -14.37 -10.13 -18.47
CA ALA A 54 -14.64 -10.79 -19.74
C ALA A 54 -14.00 -10.01 -20.91
N VAL A 55 -14.08 -8.69 -20.88
CA VAL A 55 -13.45 -7.80 -21.87
C VAL A 55 -11.94 -7.92 -21.81
N VAL A 56 -11.35 -7.89 -20.60
CA VAL A 56 -9.89 -8.02 -20.42
C VAL A 56 -9.39 -9.37 -20.90
N LEU A 57 -10.10 -10.47 -20.57
CA LEU A 57 -9.74 -11.81 -21.00
C LEU A 57 -9.78 -11.96 -22.52
N ASP A 58 -10.82 -11.42 -23.18
CA ASP A 58 -10.96 -11.46 -24.65
C ASP A 58 -9.78 -10.74 -25.33
N ILE A 59 -9.45 -9.53 -24.88
CA ILE A 59 -8.29 -8.78 -25.39
C ILE A 59 -6.99 -9.58 -25.17
N CYS A 60 -6.78 -10.16 -23.99
CA CYS A 60 -5.59 -10.94 -23.67
C CYS A 60 -5.45 -12.19 -24.58
N ASN A 61 -6.56 -12.87 -24.87
CA ASN A 61 -6.59 -14.00 -25.80
C ASN A 61 -6.28 -13.58 -27.23
N GLN A 62 -6.89 -12.49 -27.73
CA GLN A 62 -6.64 -11.95 -29.08
C GLN A 62 -5.18 -11.56 -29.27
N GLU A 63 -4.55 -10.99 -28.26
CA GLU A 63 -3.16 -10.53 -28.30
C GLU A 63 -2.13 -11.66 -28.06
N ASN A 64 -2.54 -12.83 -27.55
CA ASN A 64 -1.63 -13.92 -27.16
C ASN A 64 -0.53 -13.41 -26.20
N ILE A 65 -0.91 -12.95 -25.04
CA ILE A 65 0.00 -12.33 -24.07
C ILE A 65 0.87 -13.35 -23.31
N ASP A 66 2.05 -12.90 -22.85
CA ASP A 66 2.93 -13.67 -21.97
C ASP A 66 2.76 -13.30 -20.48
N GLY A 67 2.08 -12.18 -20.18
CA GLY A 67 1.85 -11.74 -18.80
C GLY A 67 0.88 -10.57 -18.71
N ILE A 68 0.31 -10.39 -17.51
CA ILE A 68 -0.58 -9.28 -17.18
C ILE A 68 -0.27 -8.76 -15.78
N VAL A 69 -0.27 -7.44 -15.60
CA VAL A 69 0.02 -6.78 -14.31
C VAL A 69 -0.97 -5.64 -14.01
N SER A 70 -1.15 -5.42 -12.72
CA SER A 70 -1.83 -4.26 -12.17
C SER A 70 -1.16 -3.81 -10.87
N ASN A 71 -1.13 -2.48 -10.65
CA ASN A 71 -0.77 -1.88 -9.37
C ASN A 71 -1.95 -1.14 -8.72
N SER A 72 -3.17 -1.43 -9.14
CA SER A 72 -4.40 -0.82 -8.63
C SER A 72 -5.25 -1.85 -7.89
N GLU A 73 -5.80 -1.47 -6.73
CA GLU A 73 -6.75 -2.30 -5.98
C GLU A 73 -8.01 -2.64 -6.77
N TYR A 74 -8.38 -1.81 -7.76
CA TYR A 74 -9.57 -2.02 -8.59
C TYR A 74 -9.39 -3.10 -9.64
N THR A 75 -8.16 -3.33 -10.10
CA THR A 75 -7.89 -4.19 -11.25
C THR A 75 -6.95 -5.36 -10.95
N VAL A 76 -6.36 -5.42 -9.75
CA VAL A 76 -5.44 -6.51 -9.38
C VAL A 76 -6.12 -7.88 -9.33
N SER A 77 -7.37 -7.96 -8.89
CA SER A 77 -8.14 -9.21 -8.91
C SER A 77 -8.45 -9.65 -10.33
N VAL A 78 -8.77 -8.72 -11.24
CA VAL A 78 -8.95 -9.02 -12.67
C VAL A 78 -7.65 -9.52 -13.29
N ALA A 79 -6.52 -8.85 -13.03
CA ALA A 79 -5.22 -9.27 -13.54
C ALA A 79 -4.87 -10.71 -13.11
N ASN A 80 -5.05 -11.02 -11.82
CA ASN A 80 -4.77 -12.36 -11.30
C ASN A 80 -5.75 -13.44 -11.84
N ARG A 81 -7.03 -13.10 -11.99
CA ARG A 81 -8.02 -14.00 -12.56
C ARG A 81 -7.69 -14.34 -14.02
N VAL A 82 -7.34 -13.33 -14.82
CA VAL A 82 -6.92 -13.54 -16.23
C VAL A 82 -5.61 -14.34 -16.28
N ALA A 83 -4.63 -14.02 -15.43
CA ALA A 83 -3.38 -14.78 -15.35
C ALA A 83 -3.63 -16.25 -15.03
N THR A 84 -4.54 -16.57 -14.10
CA THR A 84 -4.92 -17.94 -13.74
C THR A 84 -5.57 -18.66 -14.92
N GLU A 85 -6.54 -18.03 -15.58
CA GLU A 85 -7.27 -18.58 -16.73
C GLU A 85 -6.32 -18.93 -17.90
N LEU A 86 -5.35 -18.04 -18.15
CA LEU A 86 -4.36 -18.21 -19.22
C LEU A 86 -3.11 -18.99 -18.80
N SER A 87 -3.08 -19.55 -17.58
CA SER A 87 -1.93 -20.27 -17.01
C SER A 87 -0.64 -19.45 -17.01
N LEU A 88 -0.75 -18.14 -16.79
CA LEU A 88 0.35 -17.18 -16.65
C LEU A 88 0.75 -17.03 -15.17
N ASN A 89 1.85 -16.34 -14.92
CA ASN A 89 2.28 -16.02 -13.56
C ASN A 89 1.29 -15.07 -12.87
N GLY A 90 0.74 -15.53 -11.74
CA GLY A 90 -0.26 -14.85 -10.94
C GLY A 90 -0.63 -15.68 -9.71
N ASN A 91 -1.66 -15.22 -9.01
CA ASN A 91 -2.25 -15.91 -7.87
C ASN A 91 -3.70 -16.32 -8.18
N SER A 92 -4.20 -17.34 -7.49
CA SER A 92 -5.60 -17.69 -7.61
C SER A 92 -6.53 -16.56 -7.14
N VAL A 93 -7.76 -16.56 -7.63
CA VAL A 93 -8.81 -15.62 -7.19
C VAL A 93 -8.99 -15.72 -5.68
N GLU A 94 -9.07 -16.95 -5.16
CA GLU A 94 -9.20 -17.22 -3.73
C GLU A 94 -8.04 -16.66 -2.90
N CYS A 95 -6.80 -16.74 -3.40
CA CYS A 95 -5.64 -16.13 -2.76
C CYS A 95 -5.83 -14.61 -2.62
N ILE A 96 -6.21 -13.94 -3.69
CA ILE A 96 -6.40 -12.48 -3.67
C ILE A 96 -7.55 -12.08 -2.75
N GLU A 97 -8.66 -12.80 -2.78
CA GLU A 97 -9.82 -12.57 -1.89
C GLU A 97 -9.45 -12.73 -0.40
N LYS A 98 -8.70 -13.78 -0.04
CA LYS A 98 -8.19 -14.00 1.32
C LYS A 98 -7.37 -12.82 1.85
N LEU A 99 -6.64 -12.13 0.99
CA LEU A 99 -5.78 -11.01 1.38
C LEU A 99 -6.52 -9.66 1.36
N GLN A 100 -7.41 -9.44 0.39
CA GLN A 100 -8.10 -8.15 0.20
C GLN A 100 -9.35 -8.00 1.08
N SER A 101 -10.09 -9.09 1.33
CA SER A 101 -11.24 -9.04 2.23
C SER A 101 -10.77 -8.99 3.68
N LYS A 102 -11.11 -7.91 4.39
CA LYS A 102 -10.74 -7.75 5.81
C LYS A 102 -11.22 -8.93 6.67
N ALA A 103 -12.44 -9.41 6.42
CA ALA A 103 -13.01 -10.54 7.16
C ALA A 103 -12.28 -11.87 6.87
N LEU A 104 -12.01 -12.17 5.60
CA LEU A 104 -11.26 -13.37 5.21
C LEU A 104 -9.81 -13.29 5.70
N PHE A 105 -9.19 -12.13 5.63
CA PHE A 105 -7.84 -11.92 6.13
C PHE A 105 -7.73 -12.20 7.65
N ARG A 106 -8.69 -11.69 8.45
CA ARG A 106 -8.75 -12.01 9.88
C ARG A 106 -8.99 -13.49 10.14
N LYS A 107 -9.83 -14.13 9.30
CA LYS A 107 -10.03 -15.58 9.37
C LYS A 107 -8.74 -16.34 9.11
N VAL A 108 -8.00 -15.99 8.05
CA VAL A 108 -6.68 -16.58 7.75
C VAL A 108 -5.74 -16.45 8.96
N GLN A 109 -5.63 -15.25 9.54
CA GLN A 109 -4.78 -15.01 10.71
C GLN A 109 -5.18 -15.90 11.90
N SER A 110 -6.48 -16.02 12.18
CA SER A 110 -7.01 -16.85 13.26
C SER A 110 -6.75 -18.34 13.03
N ASP A 111 -7.01 -18.84 11.81
CA ASP A 111 -6.88 -20.25 11.45
C ASP A 111 -5.43 -20.76 11.59
N ILE A 112 -4.45 -19.87 11.41
CA ILE A 112 -3.01 -20.21 11.54
C ILE A 112 -2.38 -19.74 12.87
N ASN A 113 -3.21 -19.34 13.84
CA ASN A 113 -2.79 -18.85 15.16
C ASN A 113 -1.77 -17.68 15.09
N VAL A 114 -2.00 -16.74 14.19
CA VAL A 114 -1.32 -15.44 14.14
C VAL A 114 -2.17 -14.41 14.86
N PHE A 115 -1.55 -13.47 15.56
CA PHE A 115 -2.26 -12.44 16.31
C PHE A 115 -3.27 -11.69 15.42
N SER A 116 -4.53 -11.65 15.84
CA SER A 116 -5.64 -11.01 15.14
C SER A 116 -6.65 -10.48 16.15
N PRO A 117 -7.20 -9.27 15.95
CA PRO A 117 -8.32 -8.80 16.75
C PRO A 117 -9.59 -9.59 16.44
N LYS A 118 -10.53 -9.62 17.39
CA LYS A 118 -11.88 -10.10 17.10
C LYS A 118 -12.53 -9.14 16.10
N SER A 119 -12.99 -9.68 14.98
CA SER A 119 -13.51 -8.93 13.84
C SER A 119 -14.81 -9.58 13.34
N ILE A 120 -15.80 -8.77 13.01
CA ILE A 120 -17.12 -9.22 12.56
C ILE A 120 -17.53 -8.36 11.36
N GLU A 121 -17.98 -9.01 10.30
CA GLU A 121 -18.58 -8.34 9.16
C GLU A 121 -20.09 -8.32 9.28
N VAL A 122 -20.71 -7.19 8.96
CA VAL A 122 -22.16 -6.97 9.09
C VAL A 122 -22.71 -6.26 7.87
N SER A 123 -23.97 -6.56 7.50
CA SER A 123 -24.67 -5.95 6.37
C SER A 123 -25.80 -5.01 6.79
N THR A 124 -26.24 -5.05 8.05
CA THR A 124 -27.36 -4.25 8.56
C THR A 124 -26.98 -3.50 9.82
N LEU A 125 -27.63 -2.34 10.04
CA LEU A 125 -27.46 -1.56 11.25
C LEU A 125 -27.79 -2.37 12.52
N GLN A 126 -28.85 -3.17 12.47
CA GLN A 126 -29.25 -4.00 13.62
C GLN A 126 -28.15 -5.01 14.00
N GLN A 127 -27.53 -5.66 13.01
CA GLN A 127 -26.37 -6.53 13.24
C GLN A 127 -25.19 -5.74 13.82
N CYS A 128 -24.92 -4.52 13.28
CA CYS A 128 -23.85 -3.66 13.75
C CYS A 128 -24.02 -3.34 15.24
N LEU A 129 -25.19 -2.88 15.65
CA LEU A 129 -25.49 -2.53 17.04
C LEU A 129 -25.40 -3.76 17.96
N THR A 130 -26.00 -4.89 17.58
CA THR A 130 -25.97 -6.11 18.38
C THR A 130 -24.56 -6.66 18.55
N GLN A 131 -23.79 -6.72 17.48
CA GLN A 131 -22.43 -7.26 17.53
C GLN A 131 -21.45 -6.33 18.25
N SER A 132 -21.62 -5.01 18.13
CA SER A 132 -20.79 -4.03 18.85
C SER A 132 -20.87 -4.18 20.38
N GLN A 133 -22.01 -4.64 20.93
CA GLN A 133 -22.16 -4.90 22.37
C GLN A 133 -21.32 -6.08 22.86
N ASN A 134 -20.91 -7.00 21.96
CA ASN A 134 -20.16 -8.22 22.28
C ASN A 134 -18.65 -8.09 22.08
N LEU A 135 -18.17 -6.89 21.70
CA LEU A 135 -16.75 -6.60 21.48
C LEU A 135 -16.15 -5.83 22.66
N ARG A 136 -14.86 -6.01 22.87
CA ARG A 136 -14.09 -5.21 23.84
C ARG A 136 -13.80 -3.83 23.23
N TYR A 137 -14.22 -2.78 23.94
CA TYR A 137 -13.94 -1.39 23.55
C TYR A 137 -12.52 -0.95 23.92
N PRO A 138 -11.92 -0.04 23.15
CA PRO A 138 -12.45 0.61 21.95
C PRO A 138 -12.64 -0.35 20.78
N ILE A 139 -13.56 -0.02 19.87
CA ILE A 139 -13.74 -0.72 18.59
C ILE A 139 -13.44 0.20 17.43
N ILE A 140 -13.16 -0.38 16.26
CA ILE A 140 -13.07 0.32 15.00
C ILE A 140 -14.20 -0.14 14.08
N ILE A 141 -14.89 0.81 13.46
CA ILE A 141 -15.92 0.56 12.45
C ILE A 141 -15.36 1.06 11.12
N LYS A 142 -15.29 0.20 10.13
CA LYS A 142 -14.63 0.50 8.84
C LYS A 142 -15.35 -0.19 7.68
N PRO A 143 -15.29 0.37 6.44
CA PRO A 143 -15.80 -0.33 5.27
C PRO A 143 -15.06 -1.65 5.06
N SER A 144 -15.76 -2.72 4.71
CA SER A 144 -15.12 -4.02 4.44
C SER A 144 -14.19 -3.95 3.23
N GLU A 145 -14.59 -3.22 2.19
CA GLU A 145 -13.80 -2.98 1.00
C GLU A 145 -13.66 -1.48 0.71
N SER A 146 -12.55 -0.88 1.08
CA SER A 146 -12.20 0.52 0.80
C SER A 146 -10.71 0.72 0.96
N SER A 147 -10.16 1.81 0.42
CA SER A 147 -8.76 2.22 0.55
C SER A 147 -8.63 3.60 1.17
N GLY A 148 -7.44 3.90 1.74
CA GLY A 148 -7.09 5.23 2.23
C GLY A 148 -7.80 5.65 3.51
N THR A 149 -8.16 4.73 4.37
CA THR A 149 -8.77 4.98 5.71
C THR A 149 -10.14 5.68 5.67
N ARG A 150 -10.74 5.84 4.49
CA ARG A 150 -12.04 6.51 4.31
C ARG A 150 -13.16 5.76 5.05
N GLY A 151 -14.00 6.50 5.76
CA GLY A 151 -15.12 5.96 6.52
C GLY A 151 -14.71 5.14 7.76
N THR A 152 -13.43 5.16 8.16
CA THR A 152 -12.94 4.43 9.32
C THR A 152 -13.05 5.29 10.58
N THR A 153 -13.74 4.78 11.61
CA THR A 153 -13.96 5.51 12.87
C THR A 153 -13.66 4.62 14.07
N LYS A 154 -12.88 5.16 15.03
CA LYS A 154 -12.65 4.56 16.36
C LYS A 154 -13.79 5.00 17.28
N VAL A 155 -14.46 4.03 17.90
CA VAL A 155 -15.51 4.24 18.90
C VAL A 155 -15.00 3.78 20.26
N VAL A 156 -14.94 4.70 21.22
CA VAL A 156 -14.29 4.48 22.52
C VAL A 156 -15.19 3.71 23.51
N LEU A 157 -16.48 3.97 23.46
CA LEU A 157 -17.51 3.32 24.28
C LEU A 157 -18.75 3.05 23.43
N PHE A 158 -19.60 2.12 23.86
CA PHE A 158 -20.87 1.88 23.17
C PHE A 158 -21.73 3.14 23.18
N ASP A 159 -22.07 3.62 22.01
CA ASP A 159 -22.96 4.74 21.75
C ASP A 159 -23.77 4.41 20.49
N GLU A 160 -25.05 4.14 20.65
CA GLU A 160 -25.94 3.70 19.59
C GLU A 160 -26.06 4.73 18.47
N LEU A 161 -26.13 6.03 18.79
CA LEU A 161 -26.25 7.11 17.80
C LEU A 161 -24.96 7.24 16.99
N LEU A 162 -23.82 7.22 17.68
CA LEU A 162 -22.51 7.29 17.03
C LEU A 162 -22.29 6.06 16.13
N ILE A 163 -22.56 4.85 16.63
CA ILE A 163 -22.39 3.61 15.86
C ILE A 163 -23.31 3.62 14.64
N SER A 164 -24.56 4.07 14.77
CA SER A 164 -25.50 4.20 13.65
C SER A 164 -24.97 5.15 12.57
N LYS A 165 -24.45 6.31 12.97
CA LYS A 165 -23.83 7.26 12.06
C LYS A 165 -22.61 6.65 11.35
N CYS A 166 -21.71 6.02 12.11
CA CYS A 166 -20.52 5.36 11.56
C CYS A 166 -20.88 4.24 10.58
N PHE A 167 -21.90 3.43 10.89
CA PHE A 167 -22.38 2.37 10.01
C PHE A 167 -22.78 2.92 8.62
N HIS A 168 -23.64 3.94 8.59
CA HIS A 168 -24.10 4.53 7.32
C HIS A 168 -22.96 5.21 6.54
N GLU A 169 -22.07 5.90 7.24
CA GLU A 169 -20.88 6.47 6.62
C GLU A 169 -19.98 5.39 6.03
N CYS A 170 -19.66 4.34 6.79
CA CYS A 170 -18.88 3.20 6.30
C CYS A 170 -19.51 2.53 5.09
N GLN A 171 -20.82 2.31 5.12
CA GLN A 171 -21.57 1.67 4.04
C GLN A 171 -21.48 2.48 2.75
N SER A 172 -21.48 3.83 2.82
CA SER A 172 -21.36 4.70 1.67
C SER A 172 -19.97 4.63 0.97
N PHE A 173 -18.92 4.22 1.70
CA PHE A 173 -17.57 4.03 1.19
C PHE A 173 -17.24 2.58 0.85
N SER A 174 -18.08 1.63 1.26
CA SER A 174 -17.84 0.19 1.04
C SER A 174 -18.33 -0.24 -0.34
N ARG A 175 -17.44 -0.84 -1.14
CA ARG A 175 -17.79 -1.32 -2.49
C ARG A 175 -18.78 -2.47 -2.51
N ASN A 176 -18.77 -3.29 -1.45
CA ASN A 176 -19.68 -4.44 -1.28
C ASN A 176 -20.84 -4.16 -0.33
N ASN A 177 -21.02 -2.90 0.13
CA ASN A 177 -21.99 -2.47 1.13
C ASN A 177 -21.88 -3.17 2.50
N LEU A 178 -20.78 -3.88 2.77
CA LEU A 178 -20.52 -4.51 4.06
C LEU A 178 -19.66 -3.62 4.95
N VAL A 179 -19.86 -3.73 6.25
CA VAL A 179 -19.13 -2.98 7.28
C VAL A 179 -18.43 -3.96 8.21
N THR A 180 -17.16 -3.72 8.49
CA THR A 180 -16.36 -4.50 9.44
C THR A 180 -16.31 -3.75 10.78
N ILE A 181 -16.65 -4.47 11.87
CA ILE A 181 -16.48 -4.03 13.25
C ILE A 181 -15.37 -4.86 13.87
N GLU A 182 -14.39 -4.21 14.49
CA GLU A 182 -13.18 -4.89 14.98
C GLU A 182 -12.76 -4.31 16.34
N GLU A 183 -12.31 -5.15 17.28
CA GLU A 183 -11.66 -4.66 18.49
C GLU A 183 -10.43 -3.83 18.12
N TYR A 184 -10.35 -2.60 18.62
CA TYR A 184 -9.23 -1.74 18.33
C TYR A 184 -8.01 -2.19 19.13
N ILE A 185 -6.92 -2.45 18.43
CA ILE A 185 -5.64 -2.74 19.04
C ILE A 185 -4.88 -1.43 19.22
N GLU A 186 -4.55 -1.11 20.47
CA GLU A 186 -3.81 0.13 20.75
C GLU A 186 -2.39 0.05 20.18
N MET A 187 -2.01 1.13 19.49
CA MET A 187 -0.67 1.30 18.95
C MET A 187 0.22 1.94 20.03
N PRO A 188 1.18 1.22 20.62
CA PRO A 188 1.98 1.73 21.73
C PRO A 188 3.01 2.77 21.29
N SER A 189 3.27 2.87 19.99
CA SER A 189 4.20 3.82 19.36
C SER A 189 3.63 4.29 18.04
N LEU A 190 3.81 5.57 17.72
CA LEU A 190 3.46 6.10 16.40
C LEU A 190 4.39 5.62 15.27
N THR A 191 5.29 4.67 15.56
CA THR A 191 6.15 4.04 14.56
C THR A 191 5.65 2.63 14.26
N THR A 192 5.29 2.40 13.01
CA THR A 192 4.82 1.12 12.46
C THR A 192 5.87 0.49 11.54
N VAL A 193 5.63 -0.74 11.13
CA VAL A 193 6.39 -1.44 10.08
C VAL A 193 5.51 -1.51 8.85
N GLU A 194 5.99 -0.99 7.76
CA GLU A 194 5.34 -1.00 6.47
C GLU A 194 6.35 -1.42 5.40
N GLY A 195 5.88 -1.54 4.18
CA GLY A 195 6.74 -1.78 3.03
C GLY A 195 6.17 -2.79 2.07
N ASP A 196 6.95 -3.05 1.03
CA ASP A 196 6.57 -4.03 0.04
C ASP A 196 7.47 -5.27 0.16
N VAL A 197 6.86 -6.43 0.19
CA VAL A 197 7.55 -7.70 -0.04
C VAL A 197 7.23 -8.21 -1.43
N PHE A 198 8.19 -8.85 -2.06
CA PHE A 198 8.01 -9.44 -3.38
C PHE A 198 8.16 -10.95 -3.28
N ILE A 199 7.25 -11.71 -3.90
CA ILE A 199 7.32 -13.16 -3.96
C ILE A 199 7.31 -13.63 -5.41
N TYR A 200 8.18 -14.58 -5.71
CA TYR A 200 8.22 -15.27 -6.99
C TYR A 200 8.58 -16.74 -6.80
N ASN A 201 7.70 -17.62 -7.25
CA ASN A 201 7.84 -19.07 -7.09
C ASN A 201 8.18 -19.53 -5.66
N GLY A 202 7.52 -18.93 -4.66
CA GLY A 202 7.72 -19.25 -3.24
C GLY A 202 8.96 -18.61 -2.57
N HIS A 203 9.79 -17.89 -3.32
CA HIS A 203 10.92 -17.13 -2.76
C HIS A 203 10.51 -15.70 -2.45
N ILE A 204 10.69 -15.25 -1.20
CA ILE A 204 10.30 -13.93 -0.73
C ILE A 204 11.52 -13.01 -0.65
N LEU A 205 11.45 -11.85 -1.28
CA LEU A 205 12.40 -10.75 -1.09
C LEU A 205 11.88 -9.82 0.03
N TRP A 206 12.67 -9.67 1.09
CA TRP A 206 12.34 -8.91 2.29
C TRP A 206 12.88 -7.48 2.29
N ASN A 207 13.52 -7.07 1.21
CA ASN A 207 14.35 -5.87 1.15
C ASN A 207 13.54 -4.56 1.13
N GLY A 208 12.22 -4.62 0.96
CA GLY A 208 11.34 -3.47 0.85
C GLY A 208 10.65 -3.05 2.16
N LEU A 209 11.01 -3.63 3.32
CA LEU A 209 10.44 -3.24 4.61
C LEU A 209 11.14 -1.99 5.17
N TYR A 210 10.35 -1.11 5.79
CA TYR A 210 10.81 0.14 6.39
C TYR A 210 9.95 0.53 7.61
N ASN A 211 10.35 1.58 8.34
CA ASN A 211 9.51 2.15 9.40
C ASN A 211 8.62 3.25 8.82
N THR A 212 7.39 3.35 9.34
CA THR A 212 6.52 4.48 9.11
C THR A 212 6.25 5.19 10.42
N THR A 213 6.46 6.51 10.45
CA THR A 213 6.10 7.33 11.60
C THR A 213 4.79 8.06 11.29
N ARG A 214 3.87 8.08 12.25
CA ARG A 214 2.56 8.72 12.16
C ARG A 214 2.53 9.97 13.04
N SER A 215 1.66 10.93 12.71
CA SER A 215 1.50 12.12 13.53
C SER A 215 0.67 11.84 14.77
N PHE A 216 1.01 12.52 15.87
CA PHE A 216 0.15 12.55 17.06
C PHE A 216 -1.25 13.14 16.76
N HIS A 217 -1.32 14.10 15.84
CA HIS A 217 -2.60 14.76 15.47
C HIS A 217 -3.44 13.92 14.49
N ALA A 218 -2.81 13.02 13.74
CA ALA A 218 -3.46 12.16 12.76
C ALA A 218 -2.84 10.74 12.77
N PRO A 219 -3.06 9.96 13.84
CA PRO A 219 -2.36 8.68 14.04
C PRO A 219 -2.75 7.59 13.04
N MET A 220 -3.80 7.79 12.28
CA MET A 220 -4.23 6.88 11.21
C MET A 220 -3.52 7.15 9.88
N ILE A 221 -2.78 8.27 9.76
CA ILE A 221 -2.16 8.71 8.49
C ILE A 221 -0.65 8.52 8.55
N PRO A 222 -0.06 7.75 7.61
CA PRO A 222 1.38 7.64 7.46
C PRO A 222 2.00 8.99 7.07
N MET A 223 3.01 9.43 7.78
CA MET A 223 3.68 10.72 7.51
C MET A 223 5.11 10.57 7.01
N THR A 224 5.91 9.73 7.65
CA THR A 224 7.33 9.59 7.28
C THR A 224 7.69 8.14 7.09
N TYR A 225 8.10 7.79 5.89
CA TYR A 225 8.72 6.51 5.57
C TYR A 225 10.22 6.61 5.82
N SER A 226 10.79 5.64 6.53
CA SER A 226 12.18 5.67 6.97
C SER A 226 12.86 4.33 6.70
N ALA A 227 13.87 4.31 5.85
CA ALA A 227 14.64 3.12 5.50
C ALA A 227 16.15 3.33 5.73
N PRO A 228 16.86 2.27 6.15
CA PRO A 228 16.43 0.89 6.37
C PRO A 228 15.52 0.72 7.59
N LEU A 229 14.84 -0.43 7.67
CA LEU A 229 14.02 -0.80 8.83
C LEU A 229 14.87 -0.82 10.11
N VAL A 230 14.45 -0.02 11.09
CA VAL A 230 15.07 0.01 12.44
C VAL A 230 14.21 -0.79 13.39
N ILE A 231 14.61 -2.04 13.61
CA ILE A 231 13.94 -2.96 14.54
C ILE A 231 14.94 -4.00 15.03
N GLY A 232 14.71 -4.57 16.21
CA GLY A 232 15.58 -5.65 16.72
C GLY A 232 15.40 -6.94 15.92
N GLN A 233 16.45 -7.74 15.83
CA GLN A 233 16.49 -8.99 15.05
C GLN A 233 15.35 -9.96 15.43
N GLU A 234 15.03 -10.09 16.72
CA GLU A 234 13.90 -10.91 17.18
C GLU A 234 12.57 -10.49 16.57
N LYS A 235 12.28 -9.19 16.60
CA LYS A 235 11.06 -8.63 16.00
C LYS A 235 11.03 -8.77 14.48
N GLU A 236 12.16 -8.60 13.82
CA GLU A 236 12.27 -8.82 12.37
C GLU A 236 11.97 -10.28 12.00
N THR A 237 12.44 -11.23 12.82
CA THR A 237 12.12 -12.65 12.66
C THR A 237 10.62 -12.91 12.81
N ILE A 238 9.98 -12.35 13.83
CA ILE A 238 8.52 -12.46 14.03
C ILE A 238 7.74 -11.93 12.83
N ILE A 239 8.14 -10.77 12.29
CA ILE A 239 7.51 -10.20 11.08
C ILE A 239 7.60 -11.19 9.92
N LYS A 240 8.81 -11.68 9.62
CA LYS A 240 9.07 -12.60 8.49
C LYS A 240 8.31 -13.91 8.64
N GLU A 241 8.30 -14.50 9.82
CA GLU A 241 7.55 -15.71 10.11
C GLU A 241 6.03 -15.50 9.96
N THR A 242 5.51 -14.40 10.50
CA THR A 242 4.08 -14.06 10.41
C THR A 242 3.63 -13.94 8.95
N ILE A 243 4.35 -13.16 8.17
CA ILE A 243 4.04 -12.95 6.74
C ILE A 243 4.19 -14.24 5.96
N SER A 244 5.26 -15.03 6.22
CA SER A 244 5.48 -16.32 5.55
C SER A 244 4.35 -17.32 5.82
N LYS A 245 3.85 -17.41 7.07
CA LYS A 245 2.71 -18.25 7.43
C LYS A 245 1.44 -17.85 6.68
N ILE A 246 1.17 -16.53 6.60
CA ILE A 246 0.01 -16.01 5.88
C ILE A 246 0.13 -16.30 4.38
N PHE A 247 1.28 -16.05 3.78
CA PHE A 247 1.51 -16.32 2.36
C PHE A 247 1.36 -17.81 2.04
N ALA A 248 1.86 -18.69 2.91
CA ALA A 248 1.69 -20.12 2.75
C ALA A 248 0.20 -20.53 2.85
N SER A 249 -0.55 -20.03 3.85
CA SER A 249 -1.98 -20.32 4.03
C SER A 249 -2.86 -19.75 2.92
N ALA A 250 -2.51 -18.60 2.37
CA ALA A 250 -3.22 -18.00 1.24
C ALA A 250 -2.72 -18.53 -0.12
N GLU A 251 -1.69 -19.40 -0.15
CA GLU A 251 -1.08 -19.94 -1.36
C GLU A 251 -0.52 -18.88 -2.31
N VAL A 252 0.07 -17.82 -1.73
CA VAL A 252 0.70 -16.73 -2.50
C VAL A 252 1.92 -17.25 -3.25
N ARG A 253 1.99 -17.01 -4.55
CA ARG A 253 3.09 -17.49 -5.41
C ARG A 253 3.82 -16.37 -6.15
N PHE A 254 3.15 -15.27 -6.43
CA PHE A 254 3.64 -14.25 -7.34
C PHE A 254 3.20 -12.86 -6.94
N GLY A 255 4.10 -11.89 -7.12
CA GLY A 255 3.78 -10.46 -7.13
C GLY A 255 4.36 -9.67 -5.96
N GLN A 256 3.96 -8.41 -5.92
CA GLN A 256 4.35 -7.44 -4.91
C GLN A 256 3.20 -7.18 -3.95
N PHE A 257 3.49 -7.20 -2.66
CA PHE A 257 2.50 -7.08 -1.60
C PHE A 257 2.89 -5.96 -0.65
N ASN A 258 2.03 -4.97 -0.52
CA ASN A 258 2.21 -3.90 0.45
C ASN A 258 1.69 -4.34 1.82
N ILE A 259 2.52 -4.19 2.84
CA ILE A 259 2.33 -4.69 4.20
C ILE A 259 2.23 -3.53 5.16
N GLU A 260 1.30 -3.59 6.08
CA GLU A 260 1.16 -2.64 7.18
C GLU A 260 0.93 -3.37 8.51
N GLY A 261 1.77 -3.09 9.53
CA GLY A 261 1.63 -3.68 10.86
C GLY A 261 2.45 -2.98 11.93
N TYR A 262 2.24 -3.37 13.18
CA TYR A 262 2.98 -2.86 14.33
C TYR A 262 3.02 -3.88 15.47
N PHE A 263 3.96 -3.69 16.39
CA PHE A 263 4.01 -4.49 17.61
C PHE A 263 3.11 -3.90 18.69
N THR A 264 2.29 -4.75 19.31
CA THR A 264 1.46 -4.40 20.45
C THR A 264 2.31 -4.22 21.71
N SER A 265 1.71 -3.72 22.79
CA SER A 265 2.37 -3.65 24.10
C SER A 265 2.71 -5.01 24.70
N SER A 266 2.00 -6.08 24.30
CA SER A 266 2.30 -7.47 24.67
C SER A 266 3.46 -8.08 23.88
N GLY A 267 3.93 -7.41 22.82
CA GLY A 267 5.01 -7.90 21.96
C GLY A 267 4.52 -8.71 20.75
N ASP A 268 3.23 -8.85 20.56
CA ASP A 268 2.65 -9.51 19.38
C ASP A 268 2.75 -8.61 18.17
N PHE A 269 3.04 -9.17 17.00
CA PHE A 269 2.99 -8.43 15.75
C PHE A 269 1.56 -8.43 15.19
N PHE A 270 0.90 -7.29 15.26
CA PHE A 270 -0.39 -7.08 14.62
C PHE A 270 -0.21 -6.65 13.18
N LEU A 271 -0.45 -7.56 12.26
CA LEU A 271 -0.49 -7.28 10.84
C LEU A 271 -1.88 -6.76 10.47
N ILE A 272 -1.96 -5.46 10.16
CA ILE A 272 -3.22 -4.77 9.88
C ILE A 272 -3.82 -5.27 8.57
N GLU A 273 -3.02 -5.23 7.50
CA GLU A 273 -3.43 -5.63 6.16
C GLU A 273 -2.25 -6.05 5.29
N ILE A 274 -2.55 -6.80 4.25
CA ILE A 274 -1.69 -7.08 3.10
C ILE A 274 -2.46 -6.69 1.84
N ASN A 275 -1.98 -5.67 1.14
CA ASN A 275 -2.54 -5.30 -0.15
C ASN A 275 -1.83 -6.08 -1.26
N ALA A 276 -2.58 -6.80 -2.10
CA ALA A 276 -2.03 -7.63 -3.18
C ALA A 276 -1.52 -6.79 -4.38
N ARG A 277 -0.85 -5.69 -4.09
CA ARG A 277 -0.26 -4.75 -5.04
C ARG A 277 0.86 -3.96 -4.38
N GLN A 278 1.64 -3.25 -5.17
CA GLN A 278 2.64 -2.31 -4.65
C GLN A 278 2.01 -1.17 -3.84
N GLY A 279 2.75 -0.62 -2.90
CA GLY A 279 2.33 0.53 -2.12
C GLY A 279 2.10 1.77 -2.98
N GLY A 280 1.18 2.64 -2.52
CA GLY A 280 0.83 3.90 -3.18
C GLY A 280 1.85 5.04 -2.92
N ASN A 281 1.45 6.28 -3.24
CA ASN A 281 2.17 7.52 -2.89
C ASN A 281 3.65 7.56 -3.34
N GLY A 282 3.95 6.97 -4.52
CA GLY A 282 5.31 6.94 -5.05
C GLY A 282 6.27 6.01 -4.29
N LEU A 283 5.73 5.03 -3.56
CA LEU A 283 6.51 4.09 -2.77
C LEU A 283 7.55 3.32 -3.59
N SER A 284 7.24 2.98 -4.85
CA SER A 284 8.20 2.32 -5.74
C SER A 284 9.51 3.12 -5.90
N PHE A 285 9.42 4.45 -5.99
CA PHE A 285 10.60 5.33 -6.06
C PHE A 285 11.35 5.39 -4.72
N PHE A 286 10.63 5.38 -3.60
CA PHE A 286 11.24 5.32 -2.28
C PHE A 286 11.98 4.01 -2.07
N LEU A 287 11.37 2.87 -2.44
CA LEU A 287 11.99 1.54 -2.37
C LEU A 287 13.27 1.47 -3.21
N GLU A 288 13.22 1.95 -4.46
CA GLU A 288 14.38 1.99 -5.35
C GLU A 288 15.52 2.82 -4.76
N LYS A 289 15.22 3.91 -4.05
CA LYS A 289 16.23 4.78 -3.44
C LYS A 289 17.10 4.06 -2.42
N PHE A 290 16.54 3.20 -1.57
CA PHE A 290 17.34 2.52 -0.54
C PHE A 290 17.73 1.09 -0.90
N THR A 291 16.98 0.40 -1.77
CA THR A 291 17.29 -0.96 -2.21
C THR A 291 18.10 -1.02 -3.50
N THR A 292 18.04 0.03 -4.34
CA THR A 292 18.49 0.04 -5.74
C THR A 292 17.78 -0.97 -6.65
N ILE A 293 16.70 -1.56 -6.18
CA ILE A 293 15.86 -2.48 -6.95
C ILE A 293 14.74 -1.69 -7.61
N ASP A 294 14.63 -1.76 -8.93
CA ASP A 294 13.45 -1.31 -9.67
C ASP A 294 12.34 -2.37 -9.54
N TYR A 295 11.45 -2.17 -8.58
CA TYR A 295 10.34 -3.09 -8.32
C TYR A 295 9.33 -3.15 -9.47
N ASN A 296 9.24 -2.10 -10.31
CA ASN A 296 8.39 -2.15 -11.50
C ASN A 296 8.99 -3.10 -12.54
N LYS A 297 10.31 -3.05 -12.79
CA LYS A 297 10.99 -4.02 -13.65
C LYS A 297 10.87 -5.43 -13.12
N LEU A 298 11.00 -5.59 -11.80
CA LEU A 298 10.86 -6.90 -11.16
C LEU A 298 9.46 -7.47 -11.40
N LEU A 299 8.41 -6.69 -11.20
CA LEU A 299 7.03 -7.12 -11.39
C LEU A 299 6.74 -7.48 -12.85
N VAL A 300 7.10 -6.60 -13.81
CA VAL A 300 6.79 -6.86 -15.22
C VAL A 300 7.63 -7.99 -15.82
N SER A 301 8.90 -8.15 -15.42
CA SER A 301 9.75 -9.23 -15.92
C SER A 301 9.30 -10.60 -15.43
N THR A 302 8.98 -10.70 -14.12
CA THR A 302 8.50 -11.96 -13.54
C THR A 302 7.09 -12.31 -14.02
N ALA A 303 6.24 -11.33 -14.34
CA ALA A 303 4.91 -11.59 -14.92
C ALA A 303 4.97 -12.34 -16.27
N VAL A 304 5.97 -12.05 -17.08
CA VAL A 304 6.19 -12.74 -18.37
C VAL A 304 7.18 -13.91 -18.27
N ASP A 305 7.47 -14.38 -17.06
CA ASP A 305 8.43 -15.44 -16.73
C ASP A 305 9.87 -15.17 -17.25
N ASP A 306 10.25 -13.89 -17.33
CA ASP A 306 11.64 -13.49 -17.60
C ASP A 306 12.41 -13.37 -16.28
N LYS A 307 13.24 -14.39 -16.01
CA LYS A 307 14.02 -14.49 -14.76
C LYS A 307 15.31 -13.67 -14.76
N THR A 308 15.62 -12.98 -15.82
CA THR A 308 16.91 -12.28 -15.99
C THR A 308 17.11 -11.27 -14.88
N TYR A 309 16.14 -10.38 -14.69
CA TYR A 309 16.23 -9.34 -13.66
C TYR A 309 16.11 -9.92 -12.22
N TRP A 310 15.26 -10.92 -12.01
CA TRP A 310 15.15 -11.66 -10.75
C TRP A 310 16.50 -12.26 -10.32
N ASN A 311 17.18 -12.95 -11.23
CA ASN A 311 18.48 -13.56 -10.96
C ASN A 311 19.56 -12.53 -10.59
N VAL A 312 19.53 -11.36 -11.21
CA VAL A 312 20.43 -10.26 -10.85
C VAL A 312 20.17 -9.83 -9.40
N ILE A 313 18.92 -9.60 -9.02
CA ILE A 313 18.54 -9.13 -7.68
C ILE A 313 18.90 -10.16 -6.60
N CYS A 314 18.63 -11.45 -6.82
CA CYS A 314 18.95 -12.49 -5.85
C CYS A 314 20.46 -12.62 -5.55
N ASN A 315 21.32 -12.16 -6.45
CA ASN A 315 22.77 -12.24 -6.32
C ASN A 315 23.44 -10.89 -5.99
N MET A 316 22.68 -9.79 -5.89
CA MET A 316 23.25 -8.48 -5.60
C MET A 316 23.38 -8.21 -4.11
N SER A 317 24.43 -7.49 -3.73
CA SER A 317 24.55 -6.91 -2.40
C SER A 317 23.86 -5.55 -2.38
N LEU A 318 22.94 -5.35 -1.45
CA LEU A 318 22.27 -4.06 -1.33
C LEU A 318 23.19 -2.99 -0.73
N PRO A 319 23.15 -1.77 -1.25
CA PRO A 319 23.89 -0.66 -0.69
C PRO A 319 23.27 -0.26 0.66
N LYS A 320 24.10 0.22 1.58
CA LYS A 320 23.63 0.85 2.82
C LYS A 320 23.25 2.30 2.52
N LYS A 321 21.96 2.57 2.33
CA LYS A 321 21.41 3.92 2.14
C LYS A 321 20.42 4.24 3.25
N TYR A 322 20.41 5.49 3.68
CA TYR A 322 19.59 5.98 4.78
C TYR A 322 18.69 7.09 4.26
N VAL A 323 17.43 6.75 3.99
CA VAL A 323 16.50 7.64 3.32
C VAL A 323 15.22 7.82 4.11
N LEU A 324 14.68 9.03 4.05
CA LEU A 324 13.36 9.36 4.56
C LEU A 324 12.51 9.98 3.44
N GLN A 325 11.22 9.66 3.45
CA GLN A 325 10.22 10.34 2.63
C GLN A 325 9.13 10.86 3.56
N HIS A 326 8.97 12.17 3.61
CA HIS A 326 7.99 12.84 4.48
C HIS A 326 6.85 13.42 3.67
N SER A 327 5.64 13.03 4.03
CA SER A 327 4.39 13.61 3.54
C SER A 327 4.02 14.81 4.41
N ALA A 328 4.13 16.00 3.87
CA ALA A 328 3.85 17.23 4.59
C ALA A 328 2.37 17.59 4.50
N TYR A 329 1.74 17.79 5.65
CA TYR A 329 0.34 18.19 5.81
C TYR A 329 0.23 19.47 6.64
N SER A 330 -0.85 20.22 6.44
CA SER A 330 -1.30 21.22 7.40
C SER A 330 -2.32 20.61 8.36
N TYR A 331 -2.37 21.09 9.60
CA TYR A 331 -3.43 20.73 10.54
C TYR A 331 -4.52 21.82 10.65
N LYS A 332 -4.43 22.84 9.81
CA LYS A 332 -5.39 23.95 9.72
C LYS A 332 -5.79 24.16 8.28
N ASP A 333 -7.02 24.60 8.08
CA ASP A 333 -7.46 25.14 6.81
C ASP A 333 -6.83 26.53 6.61
N GLY A 334 -6.62 26.94 5.35
CA GLY A 334 -6.08 28.26 5.02
C GLY A 334 -5.54 28.34 3.61
N ILE A 335 -4.71 29.34 3.35
CA ILE A 335 -3.99 29.49 2.07
C ILE A 335 -2.51 29.16 2.31
N LEU A 336 -1.93 28.33 1.44
CA LEU A 336 -0.52 27.94 1.54
C LEU A 336 0.40 29.15 1.36
N THR A 337 1.19 29.46 2.38
CA THR A 337 2.21 30.54 2.32
C THR A 337 3.61 29.99 2.19
N GLY A 338 3.84 28.70 2.47
CA GLY A 338 5.12 28.06 2.27
C GLY A 338 5.31 26.76 3.06
N ILE A 339 6.50 26.18 2.91
CA ILE A 339 6.96 25.04 3.68
C ILE A 339 8.28 25.41 4.34
N LYS A 340 8.28 25.45 5.66
CA LYS A 340 9.48 25.71 6.46
C LYS A 340 10.21 24.39 6.73
N ILE A 341 11.48 24.36 6.36
CA ILE A 341 12.40 23.25 6.65
C ILE A 341 13.50 23.80 7.54
N SER A 342 13.78 23.12 8.66
CA SER A 342 14.82 23.57 9.59
C SER A 342 16.22 23.49 8.93
N ASP A 343 17.12 24.37 9.38
CA ASP A 343 18.51 24.40 8.86
C ASP A 343 19.27 23.11 9.16
N GLN A 344 18.87 22.36 10.20
CA GLN A 344 19.45 21.06 10.55
C GLN A 344 19.18 19.99 9.50
N ILE A 345 18.00 19.98 8.87
CA ILE A 345 17.58 18.97 7.88
C ILE A 345 17.83 19.45 6.44
N ARG A 346 17.81 20.77 6.21
CA ARG A 346 17.95 21.35 4.86
C ARG A 346 19.11 20.78 4.04
N PRO A 347 20.32 20.54 4.59
CA PRO A 347 21.44 19.99 3.84
C PRO A 347 21.21 18.56 3.30
N TYR A 348 20.29 17.80 3.90
CA TYR A 348 19.99 16.42 3.55
C TYR A 348 18.78 16.29 2.63
N VAL A 349 18.04 17.38 2.36
CA VAL A 349 16.89 17.36 1.46
C VAL A 349 17.36 17.21 0.03
N THR A 350 16.97 16.10 -0.60
CA THR A 350 17.36 15.79 -1.98
C THR A 350 16.29 16.18 -3.00
N ARG A 351 15.01 16.20 -2.57
CA ARG A 351 13.89 16.54 -3.47
C ARG A 351 12.66 17.00 -2.69
N ILE A 352 11.95 17.96 -3.24
CA ILE A 352 10.63 18.40 -2.78
C ILE A 352 9.67 18.29 -3.96
N ASN A 353 8.69 17.40 -3.85
CA ASN A 353 7.61 17.25 -4.82
C ASN A 353 6.39 17.99 -4.24
N LYS A 354 6.09 19.15 -4.76
CA LYS A 354 4.92 19.90 -4.36
C LYS A 354 3.66 19.32 -5.01
N VAL A 355 2.59 19.23 -4.22
CA VAL A 355 1.24 18.91 -4.68
C VAL A 355 0.43 20.19 -4.78
N LEU A 356 0.68 21.14 -3.87
CA LEU A 356 0.09 22.48 -3.86
C LEU A 356 1.18 23.53 -4.01
N GLU A 357 0.85 24.65 -4.64
CA GLU A 357 1.71 25.83 -4.78
C GLU A 357 1.31 26.92 -3.78
N VAL A 358 2.22 27.86 -3.51
CA VAL A 358 1.93 29.01 -2.68
C VAL A 358 0.77 29.81 -3.27
N GLY A 359 -0.25 30.07 -2.46
CA GLY A 359 -1.52 30.69 -2.87
C GLY A 359 -2.66 29.69 -3.04
N ASP A 360 -2.41 28.37 -3.06
CA ASP A 360 -3.46 27.39 -3.15
C ASP A 360 -4.21 27.21 -1.81
N PRO A 361 -5.51 26.85 -1.85
CA PRO A 361 -6.26 26.50 -0.65
C PRO A 361 -5.76 25.19 -0.06
N VAL A 362 -5.52 25.17 1.25
CA VAL A 362 -5.12 24.02 2.03
C VAL A 362 -6.27 23.59 2.92
N ILE A 363 -6.58 22.29 2.91
CA ILE A 363 -7.50 21.68 3.84
C ILE A 363 -6.67 20.99 4.93
N GLY A 364 -7.02 21.20 6.19
CA GLY A 364 -6.39 20.55 7.33
C GLY A 364 -6.48 19.02 7.21
N CYS A 365 -5.42 18.35 7.61
CA CYS A 365 -5.23 16.91 7.44
C CYS A 365 -6.37 16.09 8.08
N LYS A 366 -7.22 15.49 7.26
CA LYS A 366 -8.29 14.56 7.64
C LYS A 366 -8.00 13.16 7.11
N ASP A 367 -7.41 13.09 5.95
CA ASP A 367 -6.98 11.85 5.29
C ASP A 367 -5.75 12.11 4.40
N ALA A 368 -5.24 11.07 3.76
CA ALA A 368 -4.04 11.15 2.94
C ALA A 368 -4.18 12.02 1.67
N SER A 369 -5.41 12.38 1.26
CA SER A 369 -5.63 13.24 0.09
C SER A 369 -5.31 14.71 0.33
N ASN A 370 -5.20 15.14 1.60
CA ASN A 370 -4.88 16.52 1.99
C ASN A 370 -3.36 16.81 1.95
N LEU A 371 -2.61 16.06 1.17
CA LEU A 371 -1.16 16.19 1.02
C LEU A 371 -0.78 17.53 0.37
N VAL A 372 0.19 18.22 0.97
CA VAL A 372 0.75 19.48 0.45
C VAL A 372 2.03 19.25 -0.35
N ALA A 373 2.93 18.40 0.16
CA ALA A 373 4.18 18.06 -0.52
C ALA A 373 4.76 16.74 -0.01
N ILE A 374 5.62 16.14 -0.84
CA ILE A 374 6.48 15.01 -0.45
C ILE A 374 7.93 15.51 -0.42
N ILE A 375 8.60 15.34 0.71
CA ILE A 375 9.99 15.79 0.94
C ILE A 375 10.88 14.56 1.13
N ASN A 376 11.88 14.43 0.28
CA ASN A 376 12.84 13.33 0.32
C ASN A 376 14.14 13.80 0.97
N VAL A 377 14.64 12.99 1.90
CA VAL A 377 15.85 13.26 2.69
C VAL A 377 16.77 12.05 2.60
N GLU A 378 18.07 12.28 2.43
CA GLU A 378 19.09 11.22 2.37
C GLU A 378 20.26 11.57 3.29
N PHE A 379 20.65 10.62 4.15
CA PHE A 379 21.76 10.78 5.08
C PHE A 379 22.96 9.92 4.65
N ASN A 380 24.16 10.41 5.00
CA ASN A 380 25.40 9.73 4.64
C ASN A 380 25.79 8.62 5.64
N ASP A 381 25.22 8.67 6.85
CA ASP A 381 25.58 7.75 7.94
C ASP A 381 24.35 7.36 8.78
N ILE A 382 24.50 6.25 9.50
CA ILE A 382 23.43 5.68 10.33
C ILE A 382 23.14 6.54 11.58
N GLU A 383 24.12 7.22 12.16
CA GLU A 383 23.94 7.98 13.40
C GLU A 383 23.04 9.19 13.14
N THR A 384 23.31 9.90 12.06
CA THR A 384 22.46 11.00 11.60
C THR A 384 21.04 10.49 11.27
N TYR A 385 20.92 9.38 10.54
CA TYR A 385 19.63 8.78 10.24
C TYR A 385 18.84 8.44 11.51
N LEU A 386 19.45 7.76 12.49
CA LEU A 386 18.80 7.38 13.74
C LEU A 386 18.34 8.60 14.56
N SER A 387 18.99 9.74 14.40
CA SER A 387 18.61 10.98 15.07
C SER A 387 17.31 11.58 14.54
N TYR A 388 16.92 11.27 13.28
CA TYR A 388 15.79 11.91 12.60
C TYR A 388 14.66 10.97 12.18
N TYR A 389 14.87 9.65 12.13
CA TYR A 389 13.90 8.71 11.52
C TYR A 389 12.53 8.65 12.22
N ARG A 390 12.42 9.17 13.46
CA ARG A 390 11.15 9.25 14.21
C ARG A 390 10.61 10.66 14.43
N CYS A 391 11.33 11.69 14.05
CA CYS A 391 10.99 13.07 14.43
C CYS A 391 11.15 14.08 13.30
N LEU A 392 11.15 13.63 12.05
CA LEU A 392 11.31 14.52 10.89
C LEU A 392 10.18 15.55 10.80
N ASP A 393 8.98 15.22 11.26
CA ASP A 393 7.81 16.09 11.38
C ASP A 393 8.09 17.36 12.20
N ARG A 394 9.01 17.32 13.17
CA ARG A 394 9.42 18.47 13.97
C ARG A 394 10.29 19.49 13.20
N HIS A 395 10.82 19.06 12.07
CA HIS A 395 11.76 19.82 11.25
C HIS A 395 11.11 20.37 9.97
N ILE A 396 9.87 19.98 9.68
CA ILE A 396 9.13 20.38 8.49
C ILE A 396 7.75 20.88 8.92
N THR A 397 7.41 22.10 8.52
CA THR A 397 6.14 22.74 8.87
C THR A 397 5.50 23.35 7.63
N VAL A 398 4.25 23.03 7.38
CA VAL A 398 3.43 23.71 6.38
C VAL A 398 2.90 25.00 6.98
N LEU A 399 3.13 26.12 6.30
CA LEU A 399 2.69 27.44 6.71
C LEU A 399 1.42 27.82 5.94
N VAL A 400 0.38 28.20 6.68
CA VAL A 400 -0.91 28.65 6.15
C VAL A 400 -1.34 29.93 6.87
N ASP A 401 -2.00 30.83 6.14
CA ASP A 401 -2.63 32.04 6.67
C ASP A 401 -4.06 31.79 7.12
#